data_92e2288341dc40c43d5bdc0c5dcb6b1b
#
_entry.id   92e2288341dc40c43d5bdc0c5dcb6b1b
#
_cell.length_a   1.000
_cell.length_b   1.000
_cell.length_c   1.000
_cell.angle_alpha   90.00
_cell.angle_beta   90.00
_cell.angle_gamma   90.00
#
_symmetry.space_group_name_H-M   'P 1'
#
loop_
_entity.id
_entity.type
_entity.pdbx_description
1 polymer ?
#
loop_
_entity_poly.entity_id
_entity_poly.type
_entity_poly.pdbx_seq_one_letter_code
_entity_poly.pdbx_strand_id
1 'polypeptide(L)'
;MAAQDLLRNRVTETPTIYAYALPEVPKYKGLLKVGYTSRPGNVRIEEQGHELHLSKDVALKRSSMRPDGTYFIDKGPGGVHYYLRKNRVPNPFGEWFRCDVTTVEKAIEAARERRDTMVDRIYDFPMRPEQKRAVLKTSEYFETFKKDPSNRGLIPHFLWNAKMRFGKTFTTYQLAIKMGWKKVLVLTFKPAVKTAWEEDLLTHKDFTGWQFCQKQEDREFNHVNEREPFVCFASFQDVLGKNAVGGIKATNEWIQTVHWDCIVLDEYHYG
;
A
#
# COMPACT_ATOMS: atom_id res chain seq x y z
N MET A 1 44.99 13.90 32.54
CA MET A 1 44.62 13.90 31.12
C MET A 1 44.12 12.51 30.77
N ALA A 2 42.91 12.35 30.48
CA ALA A 2 42.47 11.93 29.23
C ALA A 2 41.25 10.99 29.18
N ALA A 3 40.40 10.92 30.17
CA ALA A 3 39.12 10.21 30.00
C ALA A 3 38.02 11.08 29.32
N GLN A 4 38.19 12.40 29.35
CA GLN A 4 37.25 13.35 28.76
C GLN A 4 37.48 13.63 27.25
N ASP A 5 38.68 13.34 26.71
CA ASP A 5 38.98 13.55 25.29
C ASP A 5 38.57 12.39 24.41
N LEU A 6 38.38 11.19 24.98
CA LEU A 6 37.86 10.02 24.24
C LEU A 6 36.36 10.11 23.95
N LEU A 7 35.63 11.01 24.61
CA LEU A 7 34.20 11.22 24.38
C LEU A 7 33.90 12.33 23.34
N ARG A 8 34.88 13.13 22.95
CA ARG A 8 34.71 14.23 22.00
C ARG A 8 34.83 13.86 20.54
N ASN A 9 35.30 12.67 20.19
CA ASN A 9 35.45 12.19 18.82
C ASN A 9 34.40 11.14 18.39
N ARG A 10 33.27 11.05 19.04
CA ARG A 10 32.10 10.44 18.40
C ARG A 10 31.57 11.48 17.40
N VAL A 11 32.08 11.40 16.19
CA VAL A 11 31.35 11.93 15.03
C VAL A 11 29.96 11.32 15.13
N THR A 12 28.96 12.16 15.40
CA THR A 12 27.55 11.78 15.43
C THR A 12 27.16 11.42 14.00
N GLU A 13 27.41 10.16 13.66
CA GLU A 13 27.10 9.63 12.33
C GLU A 13 25.59 9.63 12.17
N THR A 14 25.12 10.44 11.25
CA THR A 14 23.71 10.47 10.93
C THR A 14 23.38 9.22 10.13
N PRO A 15 22.53 8.32 10.66
CA PRO A 15 22.10 7.14 9.92
C PRO A 15 21.54 7.50 8.55
N THR A 16 21.95 6.75 7.53
CA THR A 16 21.76 7.14 6.12
C THR A 16 21.15 6.02 5.32
N ILE A 17 20.13 6.32 4.54
CA ILE A 17 19.68 5.49 3.41
C ILE A 17 20.52 5.87 2.19
N TYR A 18 21.01 4.87 1.50
CA TYR A 18 21.76 5.05 0.25
C TYR A 18 21.19 4.21 -0.88
N ALA A 19 21.40 4.67 -2.10
CA ALA A 19 21.14 3.87 -3.30
C ALA A 19 22.30 4.02 -4.28
N TYR A 20 22.69 2.91 -4.93
CA TYR A 20 23.69 2.91 -5.98
C TYR A 20 23.39 1.90 -7.09
N ALA A 21 23.94 2.13 -8.26
CA ALA A 21 23.92 1.23 -9.39
C ALA A 21 25.28 0.55 -9.60
N LEU A 22 25.28 -0.59 -10.28
CA LEU A 22 26.46 -1.27 -10.80
C LEU A 22 26.32 -1.41 -12.34
N PRO A 23 26.59 -0.34 -13.10
CA PRO A 23 26.31 -0.30 -14.55
C PRO A 23 27.15 -1.29 -15.35
N GLU A 24 28.33 -1.64 -14.87
CA GLU A 24 29.25 -2.57 -15.53
C GLU A 24 28.86 -4.05 -15.37
N VAL A 25 27.93 -4.36 -14.44
CA VAL A 25 27.51 -5.73 -14.19
C VAL A 25 26.19 -6.00 -14.88
N PRO A 26 26.14 -6.84 -15.94
CA PRO A 26 24.92 -7.07 -16.73
C PRO A 26 23.72 -7.51 -15.89
N LYS A 27 23.96 -8.32 -14.86
CA LYS A 27 22.93 -8.81 -13.92
C LYS A 27 22.19 -7.68 -13.19
N TYR A 28 22.86 -6.53 -12.94
CA TYR A 28 22.32 -5.42 -12.17
C TYR A 28 21.92 -4.24 -13.05
N LYS A 29 21.97 -4.38 -14.36
CA LYS A 29 21.62 -3.31 -15.30
C LYS A 29 20.19 -2.83 -15.10
N GLY A 30 20.02 -1.52 -14.86
CA GLY A 30 18.72 -0.89 -14.58
C GLY A 30 18.16 -1.18 -13.21
N LEU A 31 18.99 -1.64 -12.26
CA LEU A 31 18.63 -1.84 -10.87
C LEU A 31 19.37 -0.85 -9.97
N LEU A 32 18.72 -0.41 -8.90
CA LEU A 32 19.33 0.29 -7.79
C LEU A 32 19.38 -0.63 -6.56
N LYS A 33 20.55 -0.73 -5.94
CA LYS A 33 20.65 -1.30 -4.60
C LYS A 33 20.28 -0.23 -3.59
N VAL A 34 19.33 -0.52 -2.72
CA VAL A 34 18.89 0.38 -1.66
C VAL A 34 19.26 -0.22 -0.32
N GLY A 35 19.99 0.53 0.50
CA GLY A 35 20.46 0.04 1.80
C GLY A 35 20.51 1.13 2.86
N TYR A 36 20.79 0.68 4.09
CA TYR A 36 20.92 1.50 5.28
C TYR A 36 22.32 1.35 5.88
N THR A 37 22.84 2.42 6.46
CA THR A 37 24.04 2.40 7.28
C THR A 37 23.95 3.37 8.45
N SER A 38 24.41 2.95 9.61
CA SER A 38 24.66 3.83 10.78
C SER A 38 26.09 4.34 10.82
N ARG A 39 26.98 3.86 9.93
CA ARG A 39 28.36 4.33 9.77
C ARG A 39 28.41 5.49 8.75
N PRO A 40 29.52 6.22 8.63
CA PRO A 40 29.69 7.20 7.55
C PRO A 40 29.33 6.55 6.22
N GLY A 41 28.35 7.15 5.52
CA GLY A 41 27.76 6.56 4.31
C GLY A 41 28.77 6.23 3.21
N ASN A 42 29.94 6.90 3.22
CA ASN A 42 31.04 6.62 2.29
C ASN A 42 31.72 5.28 2.59
N VAL A 43 32.06 5.03 3.87
CA VAL A 43 32.79 3.83 4.30
C VAL A 43 32.01 2.54 3.94
N ARG A 44 30.71 2.48 4.23
CA ARG A 44 29.91 1.29 3.95
C ARG A 44 29.73 1.02 2.46
N ILE A 45 29.58 2.05 1.66
CA ILE A 45 29.46 1.90 0.21
C ILE A 45 30.80 1.48 -0.40
N GLU A 46 31.90 2.01 0.09
CA GLU A 46 33.26 1.65 -0.33
C GLU A 46 33.59 0.20 0.03
N GLU A 47 33.36 -0.21 1.28
CA GLU A 47 33.58 -1.60 1.74
C GLU A 47 32.88 -2.64 0.84
N GLN A 48 31.63 -2.40 0.46
CA GLN A 48 30.88 -3.32 -0.41
C GLN A 48 31.41 -3.38 -1.85
N GLY A 49 32.30 -2.50 -2.28
CA GLY A 49 32.91 -2.45 -3.60
C GLY A 49 34.35 -2.95 -3.66
N HIS A 50 35.06 -2.86 -2.55
CA HIS A 50 36.45 -3.32 -2.48
C HIS A 50 36.60 -4.82 -2.78
N GLU A 51 35.62 -5.62 -2.39
CA GLU A 51 35.63 -7.07 -2.67
C GLU A 51 35.50 -7.43 -4.17
N LEU A 52 35.02 -6.51 -5.02
CA LEU A 52 34.65 -6.80 -6.42
C LEU A 52 35.35 -5.89 -7.44
N HIS A 53 36.18 -4.93 -7.07
CA HIS A 53 36.82 -3.95 -7.97
C HIS A 53 35.88 -3.27 -8.99
N LEU A 54 34.59 -3.11 -8.60
CA LEU A 54 33.57 -2.56 -9.50
C LEU A 54 33.36 -1.08 -9.23
N SER A 55 33.23 -0.28 -10.28
CA SER A 55 32.80 1.10 -10.16
C SER A 55 31.33 1.16 -9.74
N LYS A 56 31.04 2.00 -8.73
CA LYS A 56 29.68 2.24 -8.23
C LYS A 56 29.25 3.64 -8.62
N ASP A 57 28.11 3.68 -9.24
CA ASP A 57 27.41 4.94 -9.45
C ASP A 57 26.48 5.20 -8.26
N VAL A 58 26.94 6.07 -7.33
CA VAL A 58 26.16 6.41 -6.13
C VAL A 58 25.08 7.40 -6.53
N ALA A 59 23.87 6.90 -6.65
CA ALA A 59 22.74 7.67 -7.11
C ALA A 59 22.09 8.52 -6.01
N LEU A 60 22.16 8.08 -4.74
CA LEU A 60 21.44 8.72 -3.64
C LEU A 60 22.10 8.49 -2.28
N LYS A 61 22.09 9.53 -1.43
CA LYS A 61 22.33 9.45 0.02
C LYS A 61 21.39 10.41 0.73
N ARG A 62 20.62 9.92 1.70
CA ARG A 62 19.67 10.71 2.48
C ARG A 62 19.69 10.30 3.94
N SER A 63 19.58 11.26 4.84
CA SER A 63 19.41 10.98 6.27
C SER A 63 18.16 10.15 6.50
N SER A 64 18.28 9.13 7.36
CA SER A 64 17.15 8.32 7.83
C SER A 64 16.51 8.86 9.12
N MET A 65 16.86 10.08 9.52
CA MET A 65 16.29 10.73 10.69
C MET A 65 14.91 11.30 10.37
N ARG A 66 13.96 11.11 11.29
CA ARG A 66 12.65 11.74 11.28
C ARG A 66 12.66 13.07 12.03
N PRO A 67 11.65 13.94 11.83
CA PRO A 67 11.53 15.20 12.56
C PRO A 67 11.44 15.04 14.07
N ASP A 68 10.95 13.91 14.58
CA ASP A 68 10.84 13.56 15.99
C ASP A 68 12.14 12.99 16.59
N GLY A 69 13.24 12.96 15.82
CA GLY A 69 14.54 12.46 16.25
C GLY A 69 14.67 10.93 16.20
N THR A 70 13.62 10.18 15.84
CA THR A 70 13.71 8.73 15.62
C THR A 70 14.31 8.42 14.24
N TYR A 71 14.72 7.16 14.03
CA TYR A 71 15.28 6.71 12.75
C TYR A 71 14.33 5.71 12.08
N PHE A 72 14.43 5.62 10.76
CA PHE A 72 13.90 4.52 9.98
C PHE A 72 15.04 3.79 9.25
N ILE A 73 14.81 2.54 8.92
CA ILE A 73 15.80 1.70 8.24
C ILE A 73 15.31 1.34 6.84
N ASP A 74 16.15 0.66 6.08
CA ASP A 74 15.78 0.17 4.75
C ASP A 74 14.77 -0.98 4.81
N LYS A 75 14.89 -1.89 5.78
CA LYS A 75 14.08 -3.12 5.92
C LYS A 75 12.99 -3.01 6.98
N GLY A 76 12.08 -3.99 6.98
CA GLY A 76 11.02 -4.10 7.98
C GLY A 76 9.80 -3.21 7.71
N PRO A 77 8.77 -3.31 8.56
CA PRO A 77 7.55 -2.51 8.45
C PRO A 77 7.86 -1.01 8.52
N GLY A 78 7.34 -0.23 7.57
CA GLY A 78 7.59 1.21 7.50
C GLY A 78 9.01 1.61 7.08
N GLY A 79 9.86 0.65 6.67
CA GLY A 79 11.16 0.90 6.07
C GLY A 79 11.05 1.19 4.56
N VAL A 80 12.15 1.61 3.94
CA VAL A 80 12.16 2.01 2.52
C VAL A 80 11.77 0.84 1.60
N HIS A 81 12.29 -0.37 1.85
CA HIS A 81 11.93 -1.57 1.08
C HIS A 81 10.47 -1.94 1.22
N TYR A 82 9.86 -1.69 2.38
CA TYR A 82 8.42 -1.89 2.58
C TYR A 82 7.62 -1.04 1.61
N TYR A 83 7.92 0.26 1.51
CA TYR A 83 7.22 1.16 0.60
C TYR A 83 7.45 0.82 -0.87
N LEU A 84 8.70 0.49 -1.25
CA LEU A 84 9.00 0.08 -2.63
C LEU A 84 8.19 -1.16 -3.02
N ARG A 85 8.15 -2.20 -2.18
CA ARG A 85 7.37 -3.41 -2.44
C ARG A 85 5.88 -3.17 -2.43
N LYS A 86 5.38 -2.39 -1.46
CA LYS A 86 3.96 -2.01 -1.39
C LYS A 86 3.49 -1.28 -2.65
N ASN A 87 4.37 -0.51 -3.29
CA ASN A 87 4.10 0.16 -4.57
C ASN A 87 4.51 -0.69 -5.78
N ARG A 88 4.71 -2.00 -5.60
CA ARG A 88 4.99 -2.97 -6.67
C ARG A 88 6.22 -2.65 -7.49
N VAL A 89 7.19 -1.99 -6.89
CA VAL A 89 8.50 -1.80 -7.54
C VAL A 89 9.17 -3.16 -7.67
N PRO A 90 9.50 -3.62 -8.89
CA PRO A 90 10.08 -4.94 -9.08
C PRO A 90 11.35 -5.12 -8.28
N ASN A 91 11.40 -6.19 -7.47
CA ASN A 91 12.53 -6.52 -6.59
C ASN A 91 13.05 -7.93 -6.95
N PRO A 92 13.86 -8.06 -8.00
CA PRO A 92 14.29 -9.36 -8.51
C PRO A 92 15.13 -10.14 -7.51
N PHE A 93 15.89 -9.47 -6.62
CA PHE A 93 16.67 -10.12 -5.55
C PHE A 93 17.09 -9.16 -4.44
N GLY A 94 16.85 -9.55 -3.20
CA GLY A 94 17.37 -8.91 -1.98
C GLY A 94 17.07 -7.43 -1.87
N GLU A 95 18.11 -6.60 -1.96
CA GLU A 95 18.08 -5.15 -1.82
C GLU A 95 18.09 -4.41 -3.17
N TRP A 96 17.90 -5.14 -4.28
CA TRP A 96 17.94 -4.60 -5.63
C TRP A 96 16.54 -4.39 -6.19
N PHE A 97 16.26 -3.16 -6.59
CA PHE A 97 14.97 -2.73 -7.10
C PHE A 97 15.10 -2.14 -8.51
N ARG A 98 14.14 -2.46 -9.37
CA ARG A 98 14.06 -1.89 -10.72
C ARG A 98 13.27 -0.58 -10.67
N CYS A 99 13.95 0.50 -10.39
CA CYS A 99 13.35 1.83 -10.31
C CYS A 99 14.41 2.91 -10.55
N ASP A 100 13.94 4.15 -10.64
CA ASP A 100 14.77 5.35 -10.67
C ASP A 100 15.01 5.91 -9.25
N VAL A 101 15.87 6.90 -9.17
CA VAL A 101 16.21 7.59 -7.92
C VAL A 101 14.99 8.28 -7.32
N THR A 102 14.14 8.88 -8.14
CA THR A 102 12.93 9.59 -7.70
C THR A 102 11.98 8.65 -6.97
N THR A 103 11.84 7.41 -7.44
CA THR A 103 11.04 6.38 -6.78
C THR A 103 11.61 6.04 -5.39
N VAL A 104 12.94 5.94 -5.27
CA VAL A 104 13.59 5.70 -3.96
C VAL A 104 13.39 6.90 -3.03
N GLU A 105 13.49 8.14 -3.54
CA GLU A 105 13.24 9.35 -2.74
C GLU A 105 11.82 9.39 -2.18
N LYS A 106 10.81 9.08 -2.98
CA LYS A 106 9.41 8.98 -2.52
C LYS A 106 9.24 7.92 -1.42
N ALA A 107 9.92 6.79 -1.54
CA ALA A 107 9.90 5.75 -0.50
C ALA A 107 10.58 6.22 0.80
N ILE A 108 11.66 6.98 0.70
CA ILE A 108 12.35 7.58 1.85
C ILE A 108 11.45 8.62 2.54
N GLU A 109 10.77 9.47 1.80
CA GLU A 109 9.83 10.45 2.34
C GLU A 109 8.65 9.78 3.03
N ALA A 110 8.06 8.76 2.41
CA ALA A 110 7.00 7.98 3.01
C ALA A 110 7.43 7.32 4.33
N ALA A 111 8.66 6.76 4.39
CA ALA A 111 9.22 6.19 5.60
C ALA A 111 9.52 7.25 6.68
N ARG A 112 9.98 8.42 6.27
CA ARG A 112 10.27 9.56 7.16
C ARG A 112 9.01 10.08 7.83
N GLU A 113 7.93 10.22 7.08
CA GLU A 113 6.67 10.78 7.54
C GLU A 113 5.67 9.73 8.04
N ARG A 114 6.06 8.45 8.03
CA ARG A 114 5.18 7.33 8.40
C ARG A 114 3.88 7.33 7.59
N ARG A 115 3.97 7.68 6.31
CA ARG A 115 2.82 7.68 5.39
C ARG A 115 2.29 6.26 5.21
N ASP A 116 1.04 6.14 4.82
CA ASP A 116 0.46 4.85 4.44
C ASP A 116 0.90 4.38 3.04
N THR A 117 1.26 5.31 2.17
CA THR A 117 1.70 5.03 0.79
C THR A 117 2.84 5.96 0.36
N MET A 118 3.47 5.69 -0.80
CA MET A 118 4.40 6.61 -1.46
C MET A 118 3.68 7.70 -2.28
N VAL A 119 2.38 7.53 -2.51
CA VAL A 119 1.57 8.49 -3.26
C VAL A 119 1.17 9.62 -2.33
N ASP A 120 1.35 10.85 -2.77
CA ASP A 120 0.86 12.02 -2.06
C ASP A 120 -0.66 12.07 -2.14
N ARG A 121 -1.31 12.21 -0.98
CA ARG A 121 -2.76 12.44 -0.93
C ARG A 121 -3.04 13.91 -1.24
N ILE A 122 -3.31 14.16 -2.51
CA ILE A 122 -3.48 15.53 -3.03
C ILE A 122 -4.93 15.99 -3.05
N TYR A 123 -5.88 15.05 -3.04
CA TYR A 123 -7.30 15.37 -3.13
C TYR A 123 -7.93 15.53 -1.75
N ASP A 124 -8.77 16.57 -1.59
CA ASP A 124 -9.51 16.89 -0.38
C ASP A 124 -10.91 17.43 -0.66
N PHE A 125 -11.41 17.19 -1.90
CA PHE A 125 -12.74 17.65 -2.28
C PHE A 125 -13.84 16.97 -1.46
N PRO A 126 -14.87 17.73 -1.04
CA PRO A 126 -15.98 17.16 -0.28
C PRO A 126 -16.93 16.37 -1.19
N MET A 127 -17.73 15.49 -0.56
CA MET A 127 -18.83 14.83 -1.25
C MET A 127 -19.79 15.86 -1.88
N ARG A 128 -20.22 15.62 -3.11
CA ARG A 128 -21.30 16.34 -3.76
C ARG A 128 -22.64 16.06 -3.07
N PRO A 129 -23.66 16.94 -3.19
CA PRO A 129 -24.95 16.76 -2.53
C PRO A 129 -25.62 15.41 -2.80
N GLU A 130 -25.56 14.92 -4.05
CA GLU A 130 -26.11 13.63 -4.44
C GLU A 130 -25.36 12.46 -3.81
N GLN A 131 -24.04 12.56 -3.64
CA GLN A 131 -23.22 11.56 -2.96
C GLN A 131 -23.54 11.54 -1.45
N LYS A 132 -23.65 12.71 -0.81
CA LYS A 132 -24.06 12.82 0.60
C LYS A 132 -25.42 12.17 0.85
N ARG A 133 -26.39 12.44 -0.05
CA ARG A 133 -27.73 11.81 0.04
C ARG A 133 -27.66 10.29 -0.09
N ALA A 134 -26.84 9.77 -1.01
CA ALA A 134 -26.68 8.34 -1.19
C ALA A 134 -26.07 7.70 0.07
N VAL A 135 -25.02 8.28 0.62
CA VAL A 135 -24.38 7.82 1.87
C VAL A 135 -25.36 7.81 3.03
N LEU A 136 -26.08 8.93 3.26
CA LEU A 136 -27.06 9.03 4.34
C LEU A 136 -28.17 8.00 4.20
N LYS A 137 -28.83 7.94 3.03
CA LYS A 137 -29.91 7.00 2.78
C LYS A 137 -29.47 5.54 2.97
N THR A 138 -28.27 5.20 2.55
CA THR A 138 -27.74 3.85 2.67
C THR A 138 -27.39 3.52 4.12
N SER A 139 -26.75 4.44 4.84
CA SER A 139 -26.42 4.24 6.24
C SER A 139 -27.67 4.09 7.12
N GLU A 140 -28.68 4.95 6.92
CA GLU A 140 -29.99 4.86 7.61
C GLU A 140 -30.68 3.52 7.36
N TYR A 141 -30.68 3.03 6.11
CA TYR A 141 -31.21 1.72 5.79
C TYR A 141 -30.49 0.60 6.56
N PHE A 142 -29.17 0.57 6.52
CA PHE A 142 -28.41 -0.46 7.23
C PHE A 142 -28.58 -0.40 8.75
N GLU A 143 -28.64 0.80 9.32
CA GLU A 143 -28.87 0.99 10.75
C GLU A 143 -30.30 0.55 11.17
N THR A 144 -31.31 0.88 10.37
CA THR A 144 -32.69 0.48 10.61
C THR A 144 -32.86 -1.03 10.46
N PHE A 145 -32.28 -1.63 9.40
CA PHE A 145 -32.30 -3.05 9.16
C PHE A 145 -31.71 -3.83 10.33
N LYS A 146 -30.60 -3.37 10.88
CA LYS A 146 -29.91 -3.99 12.02
C LYS A 146 -30.71 -3.94 13.33
N LYS A 147 -31.55 -2.90 13.51
CA LYS A 147 -32.37 -2.69 14.70
C LYS A 147 -33.68 -3.49 14.68
N ASP A 148 -34.14 -3.92 13.53
CA ASP A 148 -35.38 -4.67 13.37
C ASP A 148 -35.16 -6.15 13.73
N PRO A 149 -35.81 -6.68 14.79
CA PRO A 149 -35.67 -8.07 15.20
C PRO A 149 -36.10 -9.08 14.13
N SER A 150 -37.02 -8.71 13.22
CA SER A 150 -37.48 -9.56 12.13
C SER A 150 -36.38 -9.88 11.13
N ASN A 151 -35.33 -9.06 11.07
CA ASN A 151 -34.19 -9.21 10.16
C ASN A 151 -33.06 -10.05 10.78
N ARG A 152 -33.26 -10.64 11.95
CA ARG A 152 -32.22 -11.44 12.62
C ARG A 152 -31.74 -12.60 11.74
N GLY A 153 -30.41 -12.60 11.47
CA GLY A 153 -29.78 -13.60 10.62
C GLY A 153 -29.84 -13.30 9.11
N LEU A 154 -30.51 -12.22 8.72
CA LEU A 154 -30.52 -11.75 7.34
C LEU A 154 -29.36 -10.77 7.07
N ILE A 155 -28.92 -10.73 5.82
CA ILE A 155 -27.89 -9.81 5.35
C ILE A 155 -28.57 -8.65 4.60
N PRO A 156 -28.32 -7.38 4.97
CA PRO A 156 -28.90 -6.24 4.28
C PRO A 156 -28.28 -6.06 2.90
N HIS A 157 -29.12 -5.73 1.92
CA HIS A 157 -28.70 -5.41 0.55
C HIS A 157 -29.21 -4.03 0.17
N PHE A 158 -28.37 -3.23 -0.48
CA PHE A 158 -28.75 -1.92 -0.98
C PHE A 158 -28.24 -1.69 -2.40
N LEU A 159 -29.12 -1.29 -3.31
CA LEU A 159 -28.76 -1.05 -4.71
C LEU A 159 -28.62 0.46 -4.98
N TRP A 160 -27.47 0.84 -5.52
CA TRP A 160 -27.27 2.17 -6.09
C TRP A 160 -27.51 2.17 -7.60
N ASN A 161 -28.59 2.76 -8.04
CA ASN A 161 -28.77 3.10 -9.45
C ASN A 161 -28.06 4.42 -9.75
N ALA A 162 -26.74 4.35 -9.91
CA ALA A 162 -25.88 5.52 -10.07
C ALA A 162 -25.53 5.75 -11.55
N LYS A 163 -25.79 6.97 -12.04
CA LYS A 163 -25.38 7.41 -13.39
C LYS A 163 -23.86 7.40 -13.56
N MET A 164 -23.42 7.38 -14.81
CA MET A 164 -22.00 7.61 -15.12
C MET A 164 -21.49 8.90 -14.46
N ARG A 165 -20.23 8.91 -14.04
CA ARG A 165 -19.58 10.05 -13.36
C ARG A 165 -20.21 10.44 -12.01
N PHE A 166 -21.04 9.59 -11.41
CA PHE A 166 -21.53 9.80 -10.04
C PHE A 166 -20.38 9.78 -9.02
N GLY A 167 -19.29 9.07 -9.29
CA GLY A 167 -18.19 8.84 -8.34
C GLY A 167 -18.53 7.72 -7.35
N LYS A 168 -19.02 6.58 -7.86
CA LYS A 168 -19.38 5.40 -7.06
C LYS A 168 -18.30 4.99 -6.09
N THR A 169 -17.06 4.92 -6.56
CA THR A 169 -15.88 4.52 -5.79
C THR A 169 -15.68 5.39 -4.56
N PHE A 170 -15.51 6.69 -4.77
CA PHE A 170 -15.35 7.67 -3.70
C PHE A 170 -16.53 7.65 -2.72
N THR A 171 -17.77 7.57 -3.25
CA THR A 171 -18.97 7.52 -2.40
C THR A 171 -19.04 6.24 -1.57
N THR A 172 -18.57 5.11 -2.10
CA THR A 172 -18.48 3.84 -1.35
C THR A 172 -17.50 3.96 -0.19
N TYR A 173 -16.35 4.56 -0.41
CA TYR A 173 -15.37 4.78 0.66
C TYR A 173 -15.89 5.73 1.75
N GLN A 174 -16.58 6.79 1.36
CA GLN A 174 -17.24 7.69 2.30
C GLN A 174 -18.35 6.97 3.12
N LEU A 175 -19.09 6.05 2.49
CA LEU A 175 -20.04 5.20 3.21
C LEU A 175 -19.32 4.27 4.19
N ALA A 176 -18.20 3.67 3.80
CA ALA A 176 -17.42 2.82 4.67
C ALA A 176 -16.93 3.56 5.93
N ILE A 177 -16.43 4.79 5.76
CA ILE A 177 -16.07 5.67 6.89
C ILE A 177 -17.29 5.95 7.76
N LYS A 178 -18.41 6.35 7.16
CA LYS A 178 -19.66 6.67 7.89
C LYS A 178 -20.16 5.48 8.72
N MET A 179 -20.06 4.28 8.20
CA MET A 179 -20.49 3.03 8.85
C MET A 179 -19.45 2.45 9.83
N GLY A 180 -18.23 2.99 9.86
CA GLY A 180 -17.11 2.43 10.63
C GLY A 180 -16.59 1.09 10.10
N TRP A 181 -16.86 0.77 8.83
CA TRP A 181 -16.35 -0.45 8.18
C TRP A 181 -14.85 -0.35 7.96
N LYS A 182 -14.16 -1.43 8.18
CA LYS A 182 -12.70 -1.52 8.01
C LYS A 182 -12.29 -2.50 6.92
N LYS A 183 -13.14 -3.48 6.60
CA LYS A 183 -12.84 -4.54 5.65
C LYS A 183 -13.90 -4.53 4.53
N VAL A 184 -13.52 -3.97 3.38
CA VAL A 184 -14.41 -3.82 2.23
C VAL A 184 -13.91 -4.70 1.09
N LEU A 185 -14.75 -5.59 0.59
CA LEU A 185 -14.48 -6.39 -0.61
C LEU A 185 -15.22 -5.79 -1.81
N VAL A 186 -14.50 -5.50 -2.87
CA VAL A 186 -15.06 -5.07 -4.15
C VAL A 186 -14.92 -6.19 -5.16
N LEU A 187 -16.05 -6.66 -5.67
CA LEU A 187 -16.13 -7.68 -6.71
C LEU A 187 -16.67 -7.08 -8.00
N THR A 188 -16.03 -7.36 -9.12
CA THR A 188 -16.43 -6.87 -10.43
C THR A 188 -16.31 -7.92 -11.52
N PHE A 189 -17.10 -7.78 -12.58
CA PHE A 189 -16.89 -8.52 -13.83
C PHE A 189 -15.89 -7.83 -14.78
N LYS A 190 -15.56 -6.55 -14.54
CA LYS A 190 -14.69 -5.73 -15.38
C LYS A 190 -13.40 -5.33 -14.63
N PRO A 191 -12.32 -6.09 -14.73
CA PRO A 191 -11.05 -5.76 -14.06
C PRO A 191 -10.50 -4.37 -14.40
N ALA A 192 -10.87 -3.81 -15.56
CA ALA A 192 -10.41 -2.49 -16.02
C ALA A 192 -10.77 -1.32 -15.08
N VAL A 193 -11.80 -1.46 -14.23
CA VAL A 193 -12.19 -0.41 -13.26
C VAL A 193 -11.28 -0.35 -12.04
N LYS A 194 -10.35 -1.28 -11.89
CA LYS A 194 -9.43 -1.41 -10.75
C LYS A 194 -8.68 -0.12 -10.45
N THR A 195 -8.13 0.52 -11.49
CA THR A 195 -7.32 1.74 -11.33
C THR A 195 -8.10 2.85 -10.64
N ALA A 196 -9.39 3.03 -10.98
CA ALA A 196 -10.22 4.04 -10.34
C ALA A 196 -10.44 3.75 -8.84
N TRP A 197 -10.65 2.46 -8.47
CA TRP A 197 -10.76 2.05 -7.07
C TRP A 197 -9.47 2.28 -6.28
N GLU A 198 -8.33 1.98 -6.87
CA GLU A 198 -7.02 2.16 -6.24
C GLU A 198 -6.67 3.66 -6.09
N GLU A 199 -6.80 4.43 -7.17
CA GLU A 199 -6.45 5.85 -7.18
C GLU A 199 -7.29 6.66 -6.19
N ASP A 200 -8.62 6.54 -6.22
CA ASP A 200 -9.49 7.26 -5.28
C ASP A 200 -9.11 6.97 -3.82
N LEU A 201 -8.80 5.71 -3.49
CA LEU A 201 -8.41 5.33 -2.12
C LEU A 201 -7.07 5.91 -1.72
N LEU A 202 -6.08 5.90 -2.61
CA LEU A 202 -4.69 6.22 -2.27
C LEU A 202 -4.37 7.71 -2.42
N THR A 203 -5.20 8.49 -3.13
CA THR A 203 -4.91 9.89 -3.41
C THR A 203 -5.79 10.88 -2.64
N HIS A 204 -6.90 10.45 -2.04
CA HIS A 204 -7.77 11.33 -1.26
C HIS A 204 -7.42 11.32 0.23
N LYS A 205 -7.39 12.49 0.86
CA LYS A 205 -6.98 12.69 2.27
C LYS A 205 -7.89 11.98 3.28
N ASP A 206 -9.19 11.89 2.99
CA ASP A 206 -10.16 11.25 3.89
C ASP A 206 -9.86 9.76 4.13
N PHE A 207 -9.13 9.12 3.22
CA PHE A 207 -8.80 7.68 3.28
C PHE A 207 -7.39 7.41 3.78
N THR A 208 -6.79 8.37 4.50
CA THR A 208 -5.49 8.18 5.15
C THR A 208 -5.53 6.96 6.08
N GLY A 209 -4.51 6.10 5.99
CA GLY A 209 -4.43 4.84 6.73
C GLY A 209 -5.10 3.64 6.07
N TRP A 210 -5.91 3.85 5.02
CA TRP A 210 -6.51 2.74 4.27
C TRP A 210 -5.51 2.06 3.34
N GLN A 211 -5.59 0.74 3.24
CA GLN A 211 -4.76 -0.10 2.38
C GLN A 211 -5.56 -0.59 1.19
N PHE A 212 -4.89 -0.78 0.05
CA PHE A 212 -5.48 -1.40 -1.12
C PHE A 212 -4.93 -2.81 -1.33
N CYS A 213 -5.82 -3.79 -1.37
CA CYS A 213 -5.51 -5.19 -1.62
C CYS A 213 -5.99 -5.60 -3.00
N GLN A 214 -5.17 -6.35 -3.72
CA GLN A 214 -5.52 -6.89 -5.03
C GLN A 214 -4.67 -8.11 -5.37
N LYS A 215 -5.11 -8.85 -6.37
CA LYS A 215 -4.35 -9.97 -6.90
C LYS A 215 -3.12 -9.50 -7.65
N GLN A 216 -1.99 -10.12 -7.36
CA GLN A 216 -0.69 -9.86 -7.99
C GLN A 216 -0.52 -10.69 -9.26
N GLU A 217 0.56 -10.44 -10.02
CA GLU A 217 0.88 -11.20 -11.24
C GLU A 217 1.16 -12.69 -10.97
N ASP A 218 1.69 -13.03 -9.79
CA ASP A 218 1.89 -14.41 -9.29
C ASP A 218 0.59 -15.09 -8.85
N ARG A 219 -0.55 -14.41 -9.01
CA ARG A 219 -1.92 -14.84 -8.66
C ARG A 219 -2.24 -14.88 -7.16
N GLU A 220 -1.37 -14.38 -6.31
CA GLU A 220 -1.66 -14.18 -4.90
C GLU A 220 -2.14 -12.76 -4.62
N PHE A 221 -2.91 -12.58 -3.53
CA PHE A 221 -3.29 -11.24 -3.08
C PHE A 221 -2.11 -10.61 -2.33
N ASN A 222 -1.89 -9.30 -2.55
CA ASN A 222 -0.86 -8.61 -1.79
C ASN A 222 -1.23 -8.56 -0.32
N HIS A 223 -0.22 -8.73 0.52
CA HIS A 223 -0.39 -8.73 1.97
C HIS A 223 -0.86 -7.38 2.49
N VAL A 224 -1.85 -7.39 3.40
CA VAL A 224 -2.35 -6.22 4.11
C VAL A 224 -2.31 -6.48 5.62
N ASN A 225 -2.23 -5.41 6.40
CA ASN A 225 -2.40 -5.49 7.84
C ASN A 225 -3.90 -5.49 8.16
N GLU A 226 -4.46 -6.64 8.53
CA GLU A 226 -5.90 -6.79 8.79
C GLU A 226 -6.42 -6.05 10.04
N ARG A 227 -5.52 -5.47 10.84
CA ARG A 227 -5.88 -4.60 11.97
C ARG A 227 -6.25 -3.19 11.53
N GLU A 228 -5.73 -2.78 10.38
CA GLU A 228 -5.97 -1.47 9.78
C GLU A 228 -7.04 -1.58 8.68
N PRO A 229 -7.72 -0.48 8.34
CA PRO A 229 -8.71 -0.47 7.27
C PRO A 229 -8.09 -0.86 5.91
N PHE A 230 -8.80 -1.69 5.15
CA PHE A 230 -8.40 -2.03 3.80
C PHE A 230 -9.58 -2.31 2.88
N VAL A 231 -9.34 -2.08 1.59
CA VAL A 231 -10.22 -2.46 0.50
C VAL A 231 -9.55 -3.57 -0.31
N CYS A 232 -10.21 -4.69 -0.48
CA CYS A 232 -9.75 -5.74 -1.38
C CYS A 232 -10.54 -5.68 -2.69
N PHE A 233 -9.83 -5.55 -3.80
CA PHE A 233 -10.42 -5.56 -5.12
C PHE A 233 -10.12 -6.88 -5.84
N ALA A 234 -11.16 -7.56 -6.31
CA ALA A 234 -11.06 -8.80 -7.04
C ALA A 234 -12.07 -8.87 -8.19
N SER A 235 -11.73 -9.58 -9.25
CA SER A 235 -12.73 -10.00 -10.22
C SER A 235 -13.44 -11.26 -9.75
N PHE A 236 -14.68 -11.48 -10.23
CA PHE A 236 -15.37 -12.74 -9.99
C PHE A 236 -14.56 -13.96 -10.48
N GLN A 237 -13.83 -13.81 -11.58
CA GLN A 237 -12.96 -14.85 -12.12
C GLN A 237 -11.79 -15.17 -11.18
N ASP A 238 -11.28 -14.16 -10.45
CA ASP A 238 -10.22 -14.37 -9.46
C ASP A 238 -10.69 -15.18 -8.26
N VAL A 239 -11.94 -14.93 -7.81
CA VAL A 239 -12.49 -15.52 -6.58
C VAL A 239 -13.14 -16.88 -6.83
N LEU A 240 -13.82 -17.07 -7.98
CA LEU A 240 -14.56 -18.29 -8.32
C LEU A 240 -13.69 -19.42 -8.90
N GLY A 241 -12.39 -19.22 -9.08
CA GLY A 241 -11.49 -20.23 -9.63
C GLY A 241 -11.45 -21.49 -8.76
N LYS A 242 -11.85 -22.64 -9.33
CA LYS A 242 -11.76 -23.96 -8.67
C LYS A 242 -10.38 -24.58 -8.90
N ASN A 243 -9.91 -25.38 -7.95
CA ASN A 243 -8.76 -26.26 -8.12
C ASN A 243 -9.14 -27.50 -8.98
N ALA A 244 -8.16 -28.33 -9.33
CA ALA A 244 -8.37 -29.52 -10.16
C ALA A 244 -9.36 -30.55 -9.55
N VAL A 245 -9.66 -30.47 -8.26
CA VAL A 245 -10.54 -31.39 -7.52
C VAL A 245 -11.91 -30.75 -7.21
N GLY A 246 -12.18 -29.54 -7.76
CA GLY A 246 -13.44 -28.82 -7.58
C GLY A 246 -13.56 -27.97 -6.32
N GLY A 247 -12.53 -27.93 -5.47
CA GLY A 247 -12.44 -27.07 -4.29
C GLY A 247 -11.94 -25.65 -4.59
N ILE A 248 -11.92 -24.80 -3.58
CA ILE A 248 -11.39 -23.45 -3.65
C ILE A 248 -9.89 -23.53 -3.91
N LYS A 249 -9.35 -22.65 -4.76
CA LYS A 249 -7.90 -22.53 -4.89
C LYS A 249 -7.29 -22.00 -3.59
N ALA A 250 -6.18 -22.59 -3.13
CA ALA A 250 -5.48 -22.16 -1.92
C ALA A 250 -5.17 -20.63 -1.93
N THR A 251 -4.85 -20.05 -3.09
CA THR A 251 -4.65 -18.62 -3.27
C THR A 251 -5.88 -17.75 -2.98
N ASN A 252 -7.07 -18.35 -2.91
CA ASN A 252 -8.34 -17.66 -2.68
C ASN A 252 -8.96 -17.98 -1.30
N GLU A 253 -8.37 -18.90 -0.53
CA GLU A 253 -8.88 -19.29 0.79
C GLU A 253 -8.97 -18.10 1.74
N TRP A 254 -7.93 -17.29 1.77
CA TRP A 254 -7.88 -16.10 2.61
C TRP A 254 -9.07 -15.16 2.38
N ILE A 255 -9.39 -14.83 1.13
CA ILE A 255 -10.48 -13.88 0.83
C ILE A 255 -11.86 -14.41 1.26
N GLN A 256 -12.01 -15.74 1.36
CA GLN A 256 -13.25 -16.38 1.79
C GLN A 256 -13.32 -16.53 3.31
N THR A 257 -12.20 -16.48 4.02
CA THR A 257 -12.16 -16.59 5.48
C THR A 257 -12.24 -15.25 6.18
N VAL A 258 -11.96 -14.16 5.48
CA VAL A 258 -12.06 -12.79 6.03
C VAL A 258 -13.53 -12.44 6.32
N HIS A 259 -13.79 -11.96 7.53
CA HIS A 259 -15.09 -11.37 7.88
C HIS A 259 -15.18 -9.96 7.30
N TRP A 260 -15.84 -9.85 6.14
CA TRP A 260 -16.04 -8.58 5.44
C TRP A 260 -17.15 -7.76 6.08
N ASP A 261 -16.89 -6.48 6.36
CA ASP A 261 -17.91 -5.54 6.83
C ASP A 261 -18.88 -5.16 5.70
N CYS A 262 -18.35 -5.11 4.47
CA CYS A 262 -19.12 -4.79 3.28
C CYS A 262 -18.59 -5.53 2.05
N ILE A 263 -19.50 -6.04 1.22
CA ILE A 263 -19.19 -6.57 -0.12
C ILE A 263 -19.89 -5.68 -1.14
N VAL A 264 -19.10 -5.12 -2.05
CA VAL A 264 -19.57 -4.26 -3.14
C VAL A 264 -19.52 -5.04 -4.43
N LEU A 265 -20.65 -5.12 -5.13
CA LEU A 265 -20.75 -5.70 -6.47
C LEU A 265 -20.75 -4.54 -7.47
N ASP A 266 -19.59 -4.25 -8.08
CA ASP A 266 -19.45 -3.15 -9.04
C ASP A 266 -19.66 -3.65 -10.47
N GLU A 267 -20.30 -2.80 -11.30
CA GLU A 267 -20.65 -3.13 -12.69
C GLU A 267 -21.43 -4.45 -12.83
N TYR A 268 -22.37 -4.66 -11.90
CA TYR A 268 -23.24 -5.84 -11.93
C TYR A 268 -24.32 -5.67 -13.00
N HIS A 269 -23.91 -5.99 -14.23
CA HIS A 269 -24.81 -6.03 -15.37
C HIS A 269 -25.09 -7.49 -15.75
N TYR A 270 -26.33 -7.88 -15.74
CA TYR A 270 -26.77 -9.04 -16.53
C TYR A 270 -26.93 -8.54 -17.96
N GLY A 271 -26.01 -8.98 -18.84
CA GLY A 271 -26.15 -8.80 -20.27
C GLY A 271 -27.28 -9.65 -20.83
#